data_ed736bf90deda4a29a74d078457a5a95
#
_entry.id   ed736bf90deda4a29a74d078457a5a95
#
_cell.length_a   1.000
_cell.length_b   1.000
_cell.length_c   1.000
_cell.angle_alpha   90.00
_cell.angle_beta   90.00
_cell.angle_gamma   90.00
#
_symmetry.space_group_name_H-M   'P 1'
#
loop_
_entity.id
_entity.type
_entity.pdbx_description
1 polymer ?
#
loop_
_entity_poly.entity_id
_entity_poly.type
_entity_poly.pdbx_seq_one_letter_code
_entity_poly.pdbx_strand_id
1 'polypeptide(L)'
;MTLSEDEKARLADVVQLQPTKNKELQDRWSLDSGSAVHQYLENHLQEYYYRDDNSLIRATDEAANVADVDPGVEGDDIPSVIRVSPLQASIFEHVAGPDARSQSVVSVLQTVREVTEEEPTVDDVREALESLRRKGVLERIYRTVPTYRRITERESIDVERLGAVDTDTGTDTETDTAIIERIESDFQLPD
;
A
#
# COMPACT_ATOMS: atom_id res chain seq x y z
N MET A 1 9.13 -18.77 19.75
CA MET A 1 9.89 -17.61 20.28
C MET A 1 8.99 -16.37 20.26
N THR A 2 9.05 -15.53 21.28
CA THR A 2 8.26 -14.30 21.27
C THR A 2 9.12 -13.21 20.62
N LEU A 3 8.66 -12.68 19.48
CA LEU A 3 9.33 -11.57 18.81
C LEU A 3 9.25 -10.29 19.67
N SER A 4 10.31 -9.50 19.65
CA SER A 4 10.29 -8.15 20.22
C SER A 4 9.37 -7.21 19.41
N GLU A 5 9.02 -6.06 19.95
CA GLU A 5 8.19 -5.07 19.24
C GLU A 5 8.86 -4.58 17.94
N ASP A 6 10.19 -4.41 17.94
CA ASP A 6 10.94 -4.04 16.73
C ASP A 6 10.91 -5.15 15.67
N GLU A 7 11.04 -6.41 16.08
CA GLU A 7 10.96 -7.57 15.18
C GLU A 7 9.56 -7.72 14.60
N LYS A 8 8.52 -7.52 15.39
CA LYS A 8 7.13 -7.52 14.91
C LYS A 8 6.87 -6.37 13.93
N ALA A 9 7.34 -5.17 14.23
CA ALA A 9 7.19 -4.02 13.33
C ALA A 9 7.87 -4.27 11.97
N ARG A 10 9.08 -4.83 11.97
CA ARG A 10 9.78 -5.21 10.74
C ARG A 10 9.13 -6.39 10.01
N LEU A 11 8.57 -7.34 10.75
CA LEU A 11 7.79 -8.43 10.18
C LEU A 11 6.53 -7.90 9.50
N ALA A 12 5.84 -6.94 10.12
CA ALA A 12 4.69 -6.27 9.52
C ALA A 12 5.06 -5.57 8.20
N ASP A 13 6.22 -4.92 8.12
CA ASP A 13 6.71 -4.33 6.88
C ASP A 13 6.92 -5.39 5.78
N VAL A 14 7.49 -6.55 6.12
CA VAL A 14 7.67 -7.67 5.16
C VAL A 14 6.31 -8.16 4.65
N VAL A 15 5.35 -8.36 5.56
CA VAL A 15 3.99 -8.81 5.22
C VAL A 15 3.26 -7.82 4.31
N GLN A 16 3.35 -6.53 4.61
CA GLN A 16 2.67 -5.49 3.84
C GLN A 16 3.33 -5.17 2.50
N LEU A 17 4.67 -5.21 2.44
CA LEU A 17 5.42 -4.87 1.22
C LEU A 17 5.57 -6.03 0.25
N GLN A 18 5.26 -7.26 0.67
CA GLN A 18 5.44 -8.44 -0.18
C GLN A 18 4.67 -8.37 -1.51
N PRO A 19 5.19 -8.94 -2.60
CA PRO A 19 6.56 -9.42 -2.79
C PRO A 19 7.55 -8.25 -2.88
N THR A 20 8.60 -8.26 -2.06
CA THR A 20 9.54 -7.13 -1.94
C THR A 20 10.99 -7.53 -2.19
N LYS A 21 11.88 -6.55 -2.21
CA LYS A 21 13.33 -6.71 -2.37
C LYS A 21 14.08 -6.19 -1.16
N ASN A 22 15.31 -6.68 -0.96
CA ASN A 22 16.19 -6.17 0.08
C ASN A 22 16.31 -4.63 0.05
N LYS A 23 16.34 -4.02 -1.14
CA LYS A 23 16.46 -2.57 -1.28
C LYS A 23 15.26 -1.84 -0.69
N GLU A 24 14.03 -2.28 -0.91
CA GLU A 24 12.83 -1.65 -0.35
C GLU A 24 12.83 -1.73 1.19
N LEU A 25 13.20 -2.90 1.74
CA LEU A 25 13.36 -3.06 3.19
C LEU A 25 14.54 -2.27 3.75
N GLN A 26 15.64 -2.16 2.99
CA GLN A 26 16.79 -1.32 3.35
C GLN A 26 16.36 0.14 3.52
N ASP A 27 15.66 0.69 2.55
CA ASP A 27 15.17 2.07 2.55
C ASP A 27 14.14 2.27 3.68
N ARG A 28 13.23 1.32 3.87
CA ARG A 28 12.21 1.34 4.92
C ARG A 28 12.79 1.27 6.34
N TRP A 29 13.81 0.45 6.54
CA TRP A 29 14.45 0.25 7.85
C TRP A 29 15.68 1.13 8.08
N SER A 30 16.01 1.99 7.12
CA SER A 30 17.19 2.86 7.15
C SER A 30 18.49 2.10 7.44
N LEU A 31 18.65 0.93 6.81
CA LEU A 31 19.84 0.10 6.93
C LEU A 31 20.90 0.49 5.89
N ASP A 32 22.16 0.30 6.22
CA ASP A 32 23.30 0.73 5.38
C ASP A 32 23.43 -0.08 4.08
N SER A 33 22.91 -1.30 4.03
CA SER A 33 23.07 -2.17 2.87
C SER A 33 21.99 -3.26 2.78
N GLY A 34 21.79 -3.79 1.56
CA GLY A 34 20.95 -4.97 1.34
C GLY A 34 21.48 -6.23 2.05
N SER A 35 22.79 -6.30 2.34
CA SER A 35 23.39 -7.37 3.15
C SER A 35 22.96 -7.29 4.61
N ALA A 36 22.83 -6.08 5.16
CA ALA A 36 22.31 -5.88 6.51
C ALA A 36 20.86 -6.33 6.63
N VAL A 37 20.04 -6.06 5.60
CA VAL A 37 18.65 -6.59 5.52
C VAL A 37 18.66 -8.11 5.53
N HIS A 38 19.49 -8.73 4.68
CA HIS A 38 19.58 -10.19 4.62
C HIS A 38 19.99 -10.80 5.95
N GLN A 39 21.02 -10.26 6.60
CA GLN A 39 21.47 -10.71 7.92
C GLN A 39 20.38 -10.57 8.98
N TYR A 40 19.62 -9.45 8.95
CA TYR A 40 18.53 -9.25 9.90
C TYR A 40 17.43 -10.30 9.70
N LEU A 41 16.99 -10.53 8.46
CA LEU A 41 16.00 -11.52 8.12
C LEU A 41 16.41 -12.92 8.57
N GLU A 42 17.65 -13.34 8.27
CA GLU A 42 18.17 -14.66 8.65
C GLU A 42 18.29 -14.84 10.17
N ASN A 43 18.70 -13.79 10.89
CA ASN A 43 18.95 -13.90 12.33
C ASN A 43 17.69 -13.77 13.19
N HIS A 44 16.66 -13.05 12.71
CA HIS A 44 15.50 -12.66 13.52
C HIS A 44 14.16 -13.14 12.96
N LEU A 45 14.03 -13.30 11.63
CA LEU A 45 12.76 -13.56 10.96
C LEU A 45 12.78 -14.79 10.04
N GLN A 46 13.79 -15.66 10.17
CA GLN A 46 14.01 -16.81 9.28
C GLN A 46 12.78 -17.71 9.09
N GLU A 47 11.97 -17.90 10.13
CA GLU A 47 10.79 -18.77 10.11
C GLU A 47 9.56 -18.10 9.46
N TYR A 48 9.61 -16.80 9.27
CA TYR A 48 8.45 -15.98 8.84
C TYR A 48 8.53 -15.48 7.41
N TYR A 49 9.63 -15.77 6.67
CA TYR A 49 9.75 -15.38 5.29
C TYR A 49 10.38 -16.46 4.42
N TYR A 50 10.16 -16.35 3.13
CA TYR A 50 10.85 -17.16 2.13
C TYR A 50 11.16 -16.31 0.90
N ARG A 51 11.99 -16.85 0.00
CA ARG A 51 12.24 -16.26 -1.31
C ARG A 51 11.57 -17.08 -2.39
N ASP A 52 10.81 -16.41 -3.24
CA ASP A 52 10.18 -17.04 -4.39
C ASP A 52 11.20 -17.29 -5.53
N ASP A 53 10.74 -17.91 -6.63
CA ASP A 53 11.55 -18.26 -7.80
C ASP A 53 12.23 -17.01 -8.45
N ASN A 54 11.71 -15.82 -8.20
CA ASN A 54 12.27 -14.55 -8.66
C ASN A 54 13.19 -13.90 -7.62
N SER A 55 13.54 -14.62 -6.55
CA SER A 55 14.33 -14.13 -5.41
C SER A 55 13.68 -12.97 -4.66
N LEU A 56 12.37 -12.81 -4.77
CA LEU A 56 11.59 -11.83 -4.02
C LEU A 56 11.28 -12.37 -2.61
N ILE A 57 11.28 -11.46 -1.64
CA ILE A 57 10.93 -11.77 -0.25
C ILE A 57 9.42 -11.81 -0.14
N ARG A 58 8.92 -12.93 0.37
CA ARG A 58 7.51 -13.14 0.71
C ARG A 58 7.38 -13.54 2.16
N ALA A 59 6.31 -13.13 2.80
CA ALA A 59 5.96 -13.57 4.13
C ALA A 59 5.24 -14.93 4.09
N THR A 60 5.41 -15.74 5.13
CA THR A 60 4.60 -16.93 5.35
C THR A 60 3.21 -16.57 5.88
N ASP A 61 2.25 -17.48 5.80
CA ASP A 61 0.90 -17.24 6.36
C ASP A 61 0.94 -17.00 7.87
N GLU A 62 1.87 -17.65 8.56
CA GLU A 62 2.08 -17.45 9.99
C GLU A 62 2.59 -16.04 10.31
N ALA A 63 3.40 -15.46 9.43
CA ALA A 63 3.95 -14.11 9.60
C ALA A 63 2.86 -13.05 9.72
N ALA A 64 1.81 -13.11 8.91
CA ALA A 64 0.68 -12.19 8.96
C ALA A 64 -0.04 -12.26 10.31
N ASN A 65 -0.26 -13.48 10.82
CA ASN A 65 -0.88 -13.69 12.12
C ASN A 65 -0.02 -13.18 13.28
N VAL A 66 1.30 -13.42 13.23
CA VAL A 66 2.23 -12.97 14.28
C VAL A 66 2.42 -11.45 14.28
N ALA A 67 2.46 -10.84 13.10
CA ALA A 67 2.58 -9.40 12.94
C ALA A 67 1.25 -8.67 13.19
N ASP A 68 0.12 -9.38 13.17
CA ASP A 68 -1.25 -8.82 13.30
C ASP A 68 -1.54 -7.74 12.23
N VAL A 69 -1.17 -8.05 10.99
CA VAL A 69 -1.39 -7.17 9.82
C VAL A 69 -1.80 -7.99 8.60
N ASP A 70 -2.60 -7.38 7.75
CA ASP A 70 -3.02 -8.00 6.50
C ASP A 70 -1.89 -8.02 5.46
N PRO A 71 -1.80 -9.09 4.64
CA PRO A 71 -0.79 -9.18 3.59
C PRO A 71 -0.94 -8.09 2.53
N GLY A 72 0.18 -7.62 2.00
CA GLY A 72 0.19 -6.62 0.93
C GLY A 72 -0.45 -7.07 -0.40
N VAL A 73 -0.67 -8.37 -0.54
CA VAL A 73 -1.31 -9.00 -1.71
C VAL A 73 -2.13 -10.19 -1.24
N GLU A 74 -3.38 -10.28 -1.68
CA GLU A 74 -4.25 -11.45 -1.48
C GLU A 74 -4.78 -11.97 -2.82
N GLY A 75 -4.87 -13.28 -2.95
CA GLY A 75 -5.29 -14.00 -4.15
C GLY A 75 -4.15 -14.79 -4.78
N ASP A 76 -4.51 -15.63 -5.74
CA ASP A 76 -3.58 -16.54 -6.41
C ASP A 76 -2.85 -15.88 -7.60
N ASP A 77 -3.15 -16.29 -8.83
CA ASP A 77 -2.46 -15.83 -10.04
C ASP A 77 -2.67 -14.34 -10.33
N ILE A 78 -3.89 -13.85 -10.18
CA ILE A 78 -4.23 -12.43 -10.25
C ILE A 78 -4.76 -12.02 -8.87
N PRO A 79 -4.12 -11.06 -8.22
CA PRO A 79 -4.56 -10.61 -6.89
C PRO A 79 -6.01 -10.10 -6.92
N SER A 80 -6.78 -10.44 -5.91
CA SER A 80 -8.10 -9.86 -5.66
C SER A 80 -8.01 -8.58 -4.82
N VAL A 81 -7.01 -8.51 -3.92
CA VAL A 81 -6.73 -7.34 -3.07
C VAL A 81 -5.25 -7.00 -3.14
N ILE A 82 -4.95 -5.72 -3.25
CA ILE A 82 -3.60 -5.18 -3.06
C ILE A 82 -3.61 -4.04 -2.04
N ARG A 83 -2.62 -4.06 -1.15
CA ARG A 83 -2.36 -2.97 -0.20
C ARG A 83 -1.11 -2.23 -0.64
N VAL A 84 -1.26 -0.95 -0.89
CA VAL A 84 -0.25 -0.14 -1.59
C VAL A 84 -0.16 1.27 -1.02
N SER A 85 0.96 1.95 -1.28
CA SER A 85 1.10 3.36 -0.93
C SER A 85 0.12 4.24 -1.71
N PRO A 86 -0.17 5.48 -1.25
CA PRO A 86 -1.03 6.41 -1.99
C PRO A 86 -0.56 6.65 -3.43
N LEU A 87 0.74 6.80 -3.66
CA LEU A 87 1.32 6.94 -5.00
C LEU A 87 1.07 5.71 -5.88
N GLN A 88 1.28 4.50 -5.34
CA GLN A 88 1.01 3.26 -6.06
C GLN A 88 -0.48 3.09 -6.38
N ALA A 89 -1.37 3.45 -5.46
CA ALA A 89 -2.81 3.44 -5.70
C ALA A 89 -3.20 4.37 -6.84
N SER A 90 -2.70 5.61 -6.82
CA SER A 90 -2.92 6.59 -7.88
C SER A 90 -2.39 6.10 -9.25
N ILE A 91 -1.20 5.52 -9.28
CA ILE A 91 -0.63 4.94 -10.50
C ILE A 91 -1.52 3.81 -11.02
N PHE A 92 -1.93 2.86 -10.17
CA PHE A 92 -2.77 1.74 -10.57
C PHE A 92 -4.12 2.20 -11.14
N GLU A 93 -4.69 3.24 -10.55
CA GLU A 93 -5.97 3.80 -10.96
C GLU A 93 -5.91 4.42 -12.37
N HIS A 94 -4.81 5.09 -12.71
CA HIS A 94 -4.70 5.90 -13.93
C HIS A 94 -3.81 5.29 -15.02
N VAL A 95 -3.04 4.23 -14.74
CA VAL A 95 -2.24 3.56 -15.76
C VAL A 95 -3.14 2.84 -16.78
N ALA A 96 -2.65 2.70 -18.01
CA ALA A 96 -3.36 2.07 -19.10
C ALA A 96 -3.94 0.70 -18.72
N GLY A 97 -5.17 0.42 -19.14
CA GLY A 97 -5.84 -0.87 -18.96
C GLY A 97 -5.27 -1.98 -19.86
N PRO A 98 -5.76 -3.22 -19.72
CA PRO A 98 -5.21 -4.39 -20.41
C PRO A 98 -5.33 -4.28 -21.94
N ASP A 99 -6.38 -3.68 -22.45
CA ASP A 99 -6.61 -3.51 -23.89
C ASP A 99 -6.07 -2.19 -24.45
N ALA A 100 -5.54 -1.33 -23.59
CA ALA A 100 -5.02 -0.03 -23.97
C ALA A 100 -3.51 -0.10 -24.32
N ARG A 101 -3.04 0.94 -24.97
CA ARG A 101 -1.61 1.07 -25.27
C ARG A 101 -0.82 1.32 -23.99
N SER A 102 0.17 0.47 -23.71
CA SER A 102 1.07 0.61 -22.57
C SER A 102 1.78 1.98 -22.53
N GLN A 103 2.00 2.51 -21.34
CA GLN A 103 2.56 3.82 -21.07
C GLN A 103 4.00 3.74 -20.58
N SER A 104 4.83 4.70 -20.95
CA SER A 104 6.19 4.85 -20.39
C SER A 104 6.13 5.46 -18.98
N VAL A 105 7.22 5.32 -18.22
CA VAL A 105 7.36 5.95 -16.89
C VAL A 105 7.04 7.45 -16.94
N VAL A 106 7.55 8.16 -17.96
CA VAL A 106 7.32 9.61 -18.12
C VAL A 106 5.85 9.92 -18.39
N SER A 107 5.18 9.10 -19.20
CA SER A 107 3.74 9.28 -19.47
C SER A 107 2.90 9.07 -18.21
N VAL A 108 3.21 8.03 -17.43
CA VAL A 108 2.54 7.78 -16.15
C VAL A 108 2.80 8.92 -15.15
N LEU A 109 4.05 9.41 -15.07
CA LEU A 109 4.41 10.55 -14.22
C LEU A 109 3.58 11.79 -14.53
N GLN A 110 3.41 12.12 -15.82
CA GLN A 110 2.59 13.26 -16.24
C GLN A 110 1.13 13.09 -15.80
N THR A 111 0.56 11.90 -16.06
CA THR A 111 -0.82 11.61 -15.63
C THR A 111 -0.99 11.72 -14.11
N VAL A 112 -0.07 11.16 -13.34
CA VAL A 112 -0.14 11.21 -11.87
C VAL A 112 -0.07 12.65 -11.35
N ARG A 113 0.82 13.47 -11.88
CA ARG A 113 0.95 14.90 -11.51
C ARG A 113 -0.30 15.72 -11.85
N GLU A 114 -1.07 15.33 -12.84
CA GLU A 114 -2.32 16.00 -13.21
C GLU A 114 -3.47 15.67 -12.25
N VAL A 115 -3.44 14.50 -11.60
CA VAL A 115 -4.53 14.00 -10.77
C VAL A 115 -4.23 14.00 -9.27
N THR A 116 -2.98 14.25 -8.88
CA THR A 116 -2.57 14.34 -7.47
C THR A 116 -1.90 15.69 -7.19
N GLU A 117 -1.96 16.11 -5.93
CA GLU A 117 -1.21 17.29 -5.46
C GLU A 117 0.25 16.96 -5.15
N GLU A 118 0.61 15.68 -5.17
CA GLU A 118 1.98 15.21 -4.96
C GLU A 118 2.80 15.44 -6.24
N GLU A 119 4.06 15.79 -6.07
CA GLU A 119 5.03 15.93 -7.17
C GLU A 119 6.06 14.78 -7.12
N PRO A 120 5.68 13.55 -7.47
CA PRO A 120 6.60 12.44 -7.48
C PRO A 120 7.71 12.66 -8.51
N THR A 121 8.88 12.10 -8.24
CA THR A 121 9.99 12.05 -9.18
C THR A 121 9.83 10.91 -10.19
N VAL A 122 10.63 10.92 -11.26
CA VAL A 122 10.68 9.82 -12.23
C VAL A 122 11.09 8.50 -11.55
N ASP A 123 11.97 8.57 -10.57
CA ASP A 123 12.44 7.39 -9.84
C ASP A 123 11.36 6.84 -8.91
N ASP A 124 10.60 7.68 -8.23
CA ASP A 124 9.45 7.27 -7.40
C ASP A 124 8.40 6.52 -8.24
N VAL A 125 8.05 7.07 -9.40
CA VAL A 125 7.09 6.44 -10.31
C VAL A 125 7.63 5.12 -10.88
N ARG A 126 8.92 5.07 -11.22
CA ARG A 126 9.56 3.83 -11.70
C ARG A 126 9.53 2.74 -10.64
N GLU A 127 9.87 3.08 -9.40
CA GLU A 127 9.86 2.13 -8.29
C GLU A 127 8.45 1.65 -7.95
N ALA A 128 7.47 2.55 -7.96
CA ALA A 128 6.07 2.23 -7.76
C ALA A 128 5.52 1.30 -8.86
N LEU A 129 5.83 1.54 -10.14
CA LEU A 129 5.46 0.67 -11.26
C LEU A 129 6.10 -0.73 -11.14
N GLU A 130 7.36 -0.81 -10.76
CA GLU A 130 8.04 -2.09 -10.55
C GLU A 130 7.47 -2.83 -9.32
N SER A 131 7.07 -2.13 -8.27
CA SER A 131 6.41 -2.73 -7.11
C SER A 131 5.04 -3.31 -7.50
N LEU A 132 4.21 -2.56 -8.21
CA LEU A 132 2.92 -3.03 -8.71
C LEU A 132 3.07 -4.22 -9.68
N ARG A 133 4.12 -4.20 -10.52
CA ARG A 133 4.45 -5.35 -11.38
C ARG A 133 4.81 -6.60 -10.55
N ARG A 134 5.61 -6.45 -9.48
CA ARG A 134 5.93 -7.58 -8.58
C ARG A 134 4.69 -8.10 -7.85
N LYS A 135 3.75 -7.22 -7.51
CA LYS A 135 2.45 -7.62 -6.95
C LYS A 135 1.54 -8.35 -7.94
N GLY A 136 1.94 -8.44 -9.22
CA GLY A 136 1.20 -9.18 -10.24
C GLY A 136 0.01 -8.44 -10.84
N VAL A 137 -0.03 -7.11 -10.74
CA VAL A 137 -1.16 -6.30 -11.24
C VAL A 137 -0.81 -5.48 -12.47
N LEU A 138 0.48 -5.32 -12.77
CA LEU A 138 0.97 -4.69 -13.99
C LEU A 138 1.88 -5.65 -14.77
N GLU A 139 1.85 -5.54 -16.08
CA GLU A 139 2.86 -6.11 -16.97
C GLU A 139 3.80 -5.02 -17.49
N ARG A 140 5.05 -5.41 -17.74
CA ARG A 140 6.05 -4.57 -18.40
C ARG A 140 6.29 -5.07 -19.81
N ILE A 141 6.11 -4.19 -20.77
CA ILE A 141 6.32 -4.49 -22.19
C ILE A 141 7.66 -3.88 -22.59
N TYR A 142 8.55 -4.73 -23.09
CA TYR A 142 9.86 -4.33 -23.58
C TYR A 142 9.75 -3.76 -24.99
N ARG A 143 10.01 -2.44 -25.09
CA ARG A 143 10.20 -1.70 -26.33
C ARG A 143 11.54 -0.99 -26.26
N THR A 144 11.75 0.06 -27.06
CA THR A 144 12.92 0.95 -26.94
C THR A 144 13.07 1.49 -25.52
N VAL A 145 11.94 1.80 -24.86
CA VAL A 145 11.86 2.08 -23.43
C VAL A 145 10.84 1.14 -22.78
N PRO A 146 11.03 0.75 -21.52
CA PRO A 146 10.03 -0.02 -20.79
C PRO A 146 8.71 0.74 -20.71
N THR A 147 7.62 0.03 -20.97
CA THR A 147 6.26 0.54 -20.85
C THR A 147 5.43 -0.41 -19.99
N TYR A 148 4.38 0.10 -19.37
CA TYR A 148 3.56 -0.61 -18.41
C TYR A 148 2.07 -0.48 -18.73
N ARG A 149 1.30 -1.49 -18.38
CA ARG A 149 -0.17 -1.48 -18.38
C ARG A 149 -0.70 -2.48 -17.36
N ARG A 150 -1.96 -2.33 -16.97
CA ARG A 150 -2.64 -3.34 -16.13
C ARG A 150 -2.80 -4.65 -16.88
N ILE A 151 -2.77 -5.75 -16.14
CA ILE A 151 -3.04 -7.09 -16.67
C ILE A 151 -4.54 -7.42 -16.65
N THR A 152 -5.32 -6.67 -15.89
CA THR A 152 -6.77 -6.83 -15.74
C THR A 152 -7.47 -5.48 -15.60
N GLU A 153 -8.79 -5.50 -15.62
CA GLU A 153 -9.60 -4.30 -15.41
C GLU A 153 -9.40 -3.73 -14.00
N ARG A 154 -9.59 -2.40 -13.88
CA ARG A 154 -9.41 -1.69 -12.61
C ARG A 154 -10.31 -2.27 -11.50
N GLU A 155 -11.55 -2.57 -11.85
CA GLU A 155 -12.60 -3.02 -10.95
C GLU A 155 -12.43 -4.46 -10.48
N SER A 156 -11.52 -5.21 -11.10
CA SER A 156 -11.24 -6.61 -10.74
C SER A 156 -10.35 -6.74 -9.52
N ILE A 157 -9.73 -5.64 -9.06
CA ILE A 157 -8.79 -5.63 -7.94
C ILE A 157 -9.24 -4.58 -6.94
N ASP A 158 -9.37 -4.99 -5.70
CA ASP A 158 -9.59 -4.10 -4.57
C ASP A 158 -8.26 -3.47 -4.13
N VAL A 159 -8.23 -2.15 -4.04
CA VAL A 159 -7.01 -1.37 -3.75
C VAL A 159 -7.14 -0.68 -2.40
N GLU A 160 -6.47 -1.21 -1.41
CA GLU A 160 -6.38 -0.63 -0.07
C GLU A 160 -5.10 0.22 0.07
N ARG A 161 -5.21 1.41 0.62
CA ARG A 161 -4.08 2.32 0.83
C ARG A 161 -3.43 2.07 2.18
N LEU A 162 -2.15 1.73 2.19
CA LEU A 162 -1.36 1.64 3.41
C LEU A 162 -1.21 3.02 4.05
N GLY A 163 -1.47 3.12 5.36
CA GLY A 163 -1.37 4.37 6.10
C GLY A 163 -2.60 5.28 6.01
N ALA A 164 -3.67 4.88 5.31
CA ALA A 164 -4.98 5.43 5.58
C ALA A 164 -5.40 4.91 6.97
N VAL A 165 -5.28 5.77 7.96
CA VAL A 165 -6.03 5.55 9.21
C VAL A 165 -7.48 5.66 8.77
N ASP A 166 -8.23 4.57 8.87
CA ASP A 166 -9.68 4.62 8.79
C ASP A 166 -10.15 5.56 9.89
N THR A 167 -10.26 6.84 9.55
CA THR A 167 -11.14 7.73 10.27
C THR A 167 -12.55 7.34 9.81
N ASP A 168 -12.99 6.16 10.26
CA ASP A 168 -14.39 5.93 10.47
C ASP A 168 -14.82 6.88 11.60
N THR A 169 -14.96 8.14 11.25
CA THR A 169 -15.76 9.06 12.01
C THR A 169 -17.19 8.60 11.75
N GLY A 170 -17.60 7.59 12.53
CA GLY A 170 -18.98 7.37 12.81
C GLY A 170 -19.55 8.71 13.25
N THR A 171 -20.16 9.42 12.31
CA THR A 171 -21.03 10.54 12.59
C THR A 171 -22.28 9.92 13.18
N ASP A 172 -22.21 9.56 14.45
CA ASP A 172 -23.38 9.50 15.28
C ASP A 172 -23.90 10.94 15.39
N THR A 173 -24.72 11.29 14.39
CA THR A 173 -25.61 12.42 14.50
C THR A 173 -26.75 11.99 15.43
N GLU A 174 -26.43 11.84 16.71
CA GLU A 174 -27.45 12.03 17.72
C GLU A 174 -27.72 13.52 17.78
N THR A 175 -28.72 13.89 17.03
CA THR A 175 -29.37 15.17 17.12
C THR A 175 -29.88 15.30 18.56
N ASP A 176 -29.11 15.99 19.38
CA ASP A 176 -29.53 16.42 20.70
C ASP A 176 -30.57 17.54 20.55
N THR A 177 -31.82 17.10 20.28
CA THR A 177 -33.01 17.94 20.21
C THR A 177 -33.41 18.43 21.60
N ALA A 178 -32.63 18.13 22.65
CA ALA A 178 -33.00 18.42 24.03
C ALA A 178 -32.53 19.78 24.57
N ILE A 179 -31.81 20.59 23.79
CA ILE A 179 -31.25 21.87 24.28
C ILE A 179 -32.11 23.09 23.91
N ILE A 180 -33.06 22.96 22.97
CA ILE A 180 -33.83 24.11 22.46
C ILE A 180 -35.08 24.39 23.35
N GLU A 181 -35.58 23.44 24.11
CA GLU A 181 -36.77 23.65 24.97
C GLU A 181 -36.49 24.33 26.33
N ARG A 182 -35.25 24.65 26.66
CA ARG A 182 -34.91 25.18 27.98
C ARG A 182 -34.64 26.68 28.02
N ILE A 183 -34.78 27.40 26.91
CA ILE A 183 -34.49 28.84 26.84
C ILE A 183 -35.77 29.72 26.72
N GLU A 184 -36.96 29.13 26.54
CA GLU A 184 -38.20 29.91 26.39
C GLU A 184 -39.02 30.13 27.65
N SER A 185 -38.59 29.68 28.84
CA SER A 185 -39.40 29.81 30.06
C SER A 185 -38.92 30.87 31.05
N ASP A 186 -37.92 31.69 30.70
CA ASP A 186 -37.37 32.68 31.68
C ASP A 186 -37.36 34.14 31.16
N PHE A 187 -38.29 34.49 30.26
CA PHE A 187 -38.48 35.89 29.90
C PHE A 187 -39.86 36.36 30.39
N GLN A 188 -39.97 36.59 31.71
CA GLN A 188 -41.10 37.28 32.31
C GLN A 188 -40.70 38.73 32.57
N LEU A 189 -41.29 39.67 31.81
CA LEU A 189 -41.18 41.09 32.01
C LEU A 189 -41.99 41.50 33.23
N PRO A 190 -41.47 42.29 34.17
CA PRO A 190 -42.29 42.96 35.19
C PRO A 190 -42.95 44.21 34.61
N ASP A 191 -44.18 44.45 35.05
CA ASP A 191 -44.94 45.70 34.91
C ASP A 191 -44.20 46.88 35.57
#